data_54bf8552347632da2834e1f9bd5f77ce
#
_entry.id   54bf8552347632da2834e1f9bd5f77ce
#
_cell.length_a   1.000
_cell.length_b   1.000
_cell.length_c   1.000
_cell.angle_alpha   90.00
_cell.angle_beta   90.00
_cell.angle_gamma   90.00
#
_symmetry.space_group_name_H-M   'P 1'
#
loop_
_entity.id
_entity.type
_entity.pdbx_description
1 polymer ?
#
loop_
_entity_poly.entity_id
_entity_poly.type
_entity_poly.pdbx_seq_one_letter_code
_entity_poly.pdbx_strand_id
1 'polypeptide(L)'
;DTPYALFTPVGDEAQYAICSPLADAYGTIYFKNDSARLMAFGPAVRSVNIEKLPDKTDYKAGETFDPAGMQVSVTYTNGKTRDVTKYVTWSTEPLAADDTKFAIRFPFAKYRNADNTDGTSDAGIRVELPYAEIELTISGQAYKLGDVDGDGDINTLDAALLYAYVNGRITLNAEQLARGDVTGEGEINTLDAALIYAFVNGRISSFPAEGN
;
A
#
# COMPACT_ATOMS: atom_id res chain seq x y z
N ASP A 1 18.02 2.30 47.19
CA ASP A 1 17.28 2.27 45.91
C ASP A 1 18.00 1.32 44.95
N THR A 2 17.34 0.24 44.58
CA THR A 2 17.88 -0.71 43.61
C THR A 2 17.77 -0.06 42.23
N PRO A 3 18.87 0.01 41.43
CA PRO A 3 18.80 0.58 40.10
C PRO A 3 17.78 -0.20 39.25
N TYR A 4 16.85 0.51 38.66
CA TYR A 4 15.85 -0.09 37.77
C TYR A 4 16.49 -0.27 36.40
N ALA A 5 16.60 -1.50 35.90
CA ALA A 5 17.07 -1.76 34.56
C ALA A 5 16.00 -1.35 33.56
N LEU A 6 16.24 -0.30 32.77
CA LEU A 6 15.37 0.14 31.69
C LEU A 6 15.32 -0.87 30.53
N PHE A 7 16.39 -1.63 30.38
CA PHE A 7 16.58 -2.61 29.32
C PHE A 7 17.64 -3.60 29.73
N THR A 8 17.45 -4.88 29.48
CA THR A 8 18.44 -5.93 29.68
C THR A 8 18.75 -6.54 28.31
N PRO A 9 19.93 -6.26 27.72
CA PRO A 9 20.32 -6.87 26.45
C PRO A 9 20.54 -8.38 26.61
N VAL A 10 20.29 -9.13 25.56
CA VAL A 10 20.42 -10.60 25.53
C VAL A 10 21.36 -11.05 24.40
N GLY A 11 21.94 -12.25 24.54
CA GLY A 11 22.85 -12.82 23.55
C GLY A 11 24.08 -11.94 23.32
N ASP A 12 24.49 -11.77 22.07
CA ASP A 12 25.66 -10.99 21.69
C ASP A 12 25.58 -9.49 22.04
N GLU A 13 24.40 -9.01 22.38
CA GLU A 13 24.17 -7.62 22.79
C GLU A 13 24.41 -7.40 24.29
N ALA A 14 24.49 -8.48 25.08
CA ALA A 14 24.75 -8.45 26.54
C ALA A 14 26.21 -8.24 26.86
N GLN A 15 26.82 -7.21 26.28
CA GLN A 15 28.23 -6.86 26.49
C GLN A 15 28.37 -5.48 27.16
N TYR A 16 29.55 -5.21 27.71
CA TYR A 16 29.79 -3.95 28.41
C TYR A 16 29.72 -2.76 27.46
N ALA A 17 29.06 -1.68 27.89
CA ALA A 17 29.09 -0.41 27.19
C ALA A 17 30.39 0.33 27.48
N ILE A 18 31.13 0.71 26.43
CA ILE A 18 32.42 1.41 26.53
C ILE A 18 32.27 2.92 26.33
N CYS A 19 31.09 3.41 25.91
CA CYS A 19 30.87 4.82 25.66
C CYS A 19 29.72 5.38 26.51
N SER A 20 29.79 6.67 26.79
CA SER A 20 28.68 7.36 27.43
C SER A 20 27.45 7.35 26.54
N PRO A 21 26.26 7.04 27.08
CA PRO A 21 25.02 7.14 26.34
C PRO A 21 24.75 8.58 25.89
N LEU A 22 24.23 8.73 24.69
CA LEU A 22 23.75 10.00 24.16
C LEU A 22 22.22 9.93 24.03
N ALA A 23 21.55 11.02 24.36
CA ALA A 23 20.12 11.12 24.19
C ALA A 23 19.77 12.19 23.14
N ASP A 24 18.80 11.88 22.29
CA ASP A 24 18.23 12.86 21.36
C ASP A 24 17.10 13.68 22.00
N ALA A 25 16.63 14.68 21.27
CA ALA A 25 15.54 15.55 21.72
C ALA A 25 14.19 14.81 21.87
N TYR A 26 14.06 13.62 21.32
CA TYR A 26 12.85 12.82 21.35
C TYR A 26 12.82 11.79 22.49
N GLY A 27 13.94 11.66 23.21
CA GLY A 27 14.08 10.77 24.36
C GLY A 27 14.65 9.38 23.98
N THR A 28 15.23 9.24 22.80
CA THR A 28 15.97 8.03 22.40
C THR A 28 17.38 8.09 22.97
N ILE A 29 17.79 7.04 23.63
CA ILE A 29 19.13 6.85 24.18
C ILE A 29 19.92 5.98 23.21
N TYR A 30 21.06 6.45 22.77
CA TYR A 30 21.99 5.74 21.90
C TYR A 30 23.23 5.33 22.69
N PHE A 31 23.65 4.10 22.55
CA PHE A 31 24.87 3.61 23.15
C PHE A 31 25.48 2.52 22.27
N LYS A 32 26.80 2.35 22.42
CA LYS A 32 27.58 1.32 21.76
C LYS A 32 28.24 0.45 22.82
N ASN A 33 28.22 -0.85 22.58
CA ASN A 33 28.96 -1.83 23.38
C ASN A 33 30.05 -2.53 22.53
N ASP A 34 30.72 -3.52 23.12
CA ASP A 34 31.78 -4.30 22.47
C ASP A 34 31.33 -5.14 21.29
N SER A 35 30.02 -5.36 21.12
CA SER A 35 29.47 -6.11 19.97
C SER A 35 29.61 -5.37 18.62
N ALA A 36 30.21 -4.20 18.60
CA ALA A 36 30.31 -3.30 17.45
C ALA A 36 28.96 -2.79 16.88
N ARG A 37 27.88 -2.99 17.61
CA ARG A 37 26.54 -2.51 17.23
C ARG A 37 26.21 -1.20 17.94
N LEU A 38 25.57 -0.29 17.23
CA LEU A 38 24.92 0.88 17.82
C LEU A 38 23.50 0.49 18.23
N MET A 39 23.22 0.62 19.51
CA MET A 39 21.88 0.37 20.05
C MET A 39 21.14 1.68 20.26
N ALA A 40 19.85 1.67 19.99
CA ALA A 40 18.95 2.77 20.24
C ALA A 40 17.77 2.28 21.07
N PHE A 41 17.53 2.96 22.21
CA PHE A 41 16.42 2.67 23.10
C PHE A 41 15.61 3.95 23.32
N GLY A 42 14.35 3.93 22.96
CA GLY A 42 13.53 5.13 23.02
C GLY A 42 12.05 4.85 23.18
N PRO A 43 11.25 5.90 23.31
CA PRO A 43 9.83 5.76 23.45
C PRO A 43 9.21 5.16 22.17
N ALA A 44 8.20 4.35 22.39
CA ALA A 44 7.45 3.73 21.31
C ALA A 44 6.69 4.75 20.47
N VAL A 45 6.47 4.44 19.20
CA VAL A 45 5.53 5.20 18.38
C VAL A 45 4.09 4.86 18.81
N ARG A 46 3.35 5.90 19.19
CA ARG A 46 1.94 5.81 19.58
C ARG A 46 1.02 5.94 18.38
N SER A 47 1.32 6.88 17.48
CA SER A 47 0.53 7.11 16.25
C SER A 47 1.40 7.68 15.13
N VAL A 48 1.01 7.42 13.92
CA VAL A 48 1.43 8.12 12.71
C VAL A 48 0.32 9.09 12.33
N ASN A 49 0.65 10.33 12.04
CA ASN A 49 -0.32 11.37 11.76
C ASN A 49 0.00 12.02 10.41
N ILE A 50 -1.02 12.20 9.60
CA ILE A 50 -0.93 12.98 8.36
C ILE A 50 -1.19 14.43 8.73
N GLU A 51 -0.15 15.24 8.76
CA GLU A 51 -0.24 16.67 9.09
C GLU A 51 -0.72 17.49 7.90
N LYS A 52 -0.36 17.06 6.70
CA LYS A 52 -0.83 17.63 5.44
C LYS A 52 -1.04 16.49 4.45
N LEU A 53 -2.20 16.47 3.79
CA LEU A 53 -2.48 15.55 2.69
C LEU A 53 -1.55 15.82 1.50
N PRO A 54 -1.30 14.82 0.65
CA PRO A 54 -0.62 15.05 -0.63
C PRO A 54 -1.41 16.04 -1.48
N ASP A 55 -0.72 16.69 -2.41
CA ASP A 55 -1.35 17.67 -3.29
C ASP A 55 -2.33 17.02 -4.27
N LYS A 56 -2.21 15.70 -4.50
CA LYS A 56 -3.12 14.89 -5.31
C LYS A 56 -3.76 13.80 -4.44
N THR A 57 -5.09 13.73 -4.44
CA THR A 57 -5.91 12.70 -3.77
C THR A 57 -6.89 12.01 -4.72
N ASP A 58 -7.03 12.54 -5.94
CA ASP A 58 -7.91 12.02 -6.98
C ASP A 58 -7.06 11.35 -8.05
N TYR A 59 -7.27 10.06 -8.26
CA TYR A 59 -6.51 9.24 -9.19
C TYR A 59 -7.43 8.52 -10.18
N LYS A 60 -6.83 8.08 -11.27
CA LYS A 60 -7.44 7.05 -12.11
C LYS A 60 -6.92 5.69 -11.69
N ALA A 61 -7.74 4.66 -11.83
CA ALA A 61 -7.29 3.30 -11.64
C ALA A 61 -6.10 3.00 -12.56
N GLY A 62 -5.07 2.33 -12.01
CA GLY A 62 -3.80 2.08 -12.70
C GLY A 62 -2.74 3.17 -12.53
N GLU A 63 -3.06 4.34 -11.98
CA GLU A 63 -2.04 5.32 -11.59
C GLU A 63 -1.35 4.90 -10.29
N THR A 64 -0.14 5.41 -10.06
CA THR A 64 0.60 5.22 -8.81
C THR A 64 0.42 6.41 -7.89
N PHE A 65 0.44 6.15 -6.58
CA PHE A 65 0.34 7.19 -5.57
C PHE A 65 1.50 8.20 -5.67
N ASP A 66 1.17 9.50 -5.60
CA ASP A 66 2.13 10.60 -5.58
C ASP A 66 2.12 11.28 -4.19
N PRO A 67 3.22 11.20 -3.42
CA PRO A 67 3.33 11.80 -2.10
C PRO A 67 3.61 13.30 -2.11
N ALA A 68 3.71 13.96 -3.25
CA ALA A 68 4.08 15.37 -3.36
C ALA A 68 3.22 16.23 -2.43
N GLY A 69 3.86 17.12 -1.66
CA GLY A 69 3.19 18.02 -0.72
C GLY A 69 2.76 17.38 0.61
N MET A 70 2.79 16.04 0.75
CA MET A 70 2.42 15.36 1.98
C MET A 70 3.38 15.69 3.13
N GLN A 71 2.83 15.80 4.35
CA GLN A 71 3.62 15.91 5.58
C GLN A 71 3.13 14.91 6.61
N VAL A 72 4.07 14.20 7.21
CA VAL A 72 3.79 13.11 8.15
C VAL A 72 4.60 13.29 9.43
N SER A 73 3.93 13.15 10.57
CA SER A 73 4.58 13.10 11.87
C SER A 73 4.32 11.77 12.60
N VAL A 74 5.13 11.47 13.58
CA VAL A 74 4.85 10.44 14.57
C VAL A 74 4.72 11.08 15.94
N THR A 75 3.78 10.56 16.73
CA THR A 75 3.69 10.86 18.16
C THR A 75 4.22 9.67 18.94
N TYR A 76 5.16 9.91 19.84
CA TYR A 76 5.72 8.89 20.73
C TYR A 76 4.90 8.72 22.01
N THR A 77 5.12 7.62 22.73
CA THR A 77 4.42 7.34 24.00
C THR A 77 4.74 8.35 25.11
N ASN A 78 5.85 9.08 25.00
CA ASN A 78 6.20 10.19 25.88
C ASN A 78 5.54 11.53 25.49
N GLY A 79 4.64 11.53 24.50
CA GLY A 79 3.93 12.71 24.02
C GLY A 79 4.68 13.62 23.08
N LYS A 80 5.95 13.33 22.78
CA LYS A 80 6.72 14.11 21.81
C LYS A 80 6.35 13.73 20.38
N THR A 81 6.42 14.72 19.48
CA THR A 81 6.17 14.53 18.05
C THR A 81 7.44 14.77 17.24
N ARG A 82 7.55 14.09 16.12
CA ARG A 82 8.67 14.23 15.17
C ARG A 82 8.15 14.19 13.74
N ASP A 83 8.62 15.12 12.90
CA ASP A 83 8.44 15.03 11.46
C ASP A 83 9.23 13.83 10.92
N VAL A 84 8.50 12.95 10.22
CA VAL A 84 9.03 11.72 9.63
C VAL A 84 8.74 11.62 8.13
N THR A 85 8.33 12.70 7.51
CA THR A 85 7.93 12.77 6.10
C THR A 85 8.90 12.08 5.15
N LYS A 86 10.21 12.22 5.38
CA LYS A 86 11.24 11.57 4.53
C LYS A 86 11.50 10.09 4.86
N TYR A 87 10.88 9.57 5.89
CA TYR A 87 11.16 8.21 6.39
C TYR A 87 9.97 7.27 6.24
N VAL A 88 8.80 7.78 5.83
CA VAL A 88 7.63 6.94 5.59
C VAL A 88 7.73 6.20 4.28
N THR A 89 7.02 5.10 4.19
CA THR A 89 6.93 4.25 3.01
C THR A 89 5.47 3.99 2.67
N TRP A 90 5.21 3.67 1.41
CA TRP A 90 3.89 3.36 0.86
C TRP A 90 4.01 2.33 -0.26
N SER A 91 2.88 1.81 -0.74
CA SER A 91 2.85 0.93 -1.91
C SER A 91 3.20 1.71 -3.18
N THR A 92 4.01 1.11 -4.03
CA THR A 92 4.32 1.60 -5.39
C THR A 92 3.52 0.87 -6.47
N GLU A 93 2.67 -0.06 -6.06
CA GLU A 93 1.76 -0.75 -6.96
C GLU A 93 0.72 0.22 -7.54
N PRO A 94 0.24 -0.01 -8.76
CA PRO A 94 -0.86 0.75 -9.33
C PRO A 94 -2.11 0.67 -8.45
N LEU A 95 -2.81 1.79 -8.31
CA LEU A 95 -4.04 1.89 -7.52
C LEU A 95 -5.18 1.15 -8.22
N ALA A 96 -5.88 0.30 -7.49
CA ALA A 96 -7.08 -0.37 -7.97
C ALA A 96 -8.31 0.54 -7.84
N ALA A 97 -9.36 0.26 -8.61
CA ALA A 97 -10.58 1.10 -8.62
C ALA A 97 -11.32 1.12 -7.26
N ASP A 98 -11.09 0.12 -6.42
CA ASP A 98 -11.69 -0.03 -5.09
C ASP A 98 -10.75 0.41 -3.94
N ASP A 99 -9.56 0.91 -4.24
CA ASP A 99 -8.62 1.46 -3.26
C ASP A 99 -9.12 2.80 -2.71
N THR A 100 -9.99 2.75 -1.71
CA THR A 100 -10.50 3.97 -1.05
C THR A 100 -9.61 4.46 0.08
N LYS A 101 -8.69 3.61 0.58
CA LYS A 101 -7.77 3.89 1.68
C LYS A 101 -6.36 3.49 1.33
N PHE A 102 -5.44 4.40 1.54
CA PHE A 102 -4.04 4.19 1.22
C PHE A 102 -3.16 4.35 2.46
N ALA A 103 -2.38 3.31 2.78
CA ALA A 103 -1.59 3.25 4.00
C ALA A 103 -0.21 3.87 3.85
N ILE A 104 0.09 4.85 4.69
CA ILE A 104 1.41 5.46 4.87
C ILE A 104 2.03 4.85 6.11
N ARG A 105 3.17 4.17 5.98
CA ARG A 105 3.81 3.37 7.04
C ARG A 105 5.11 4.02 7.51
N PHE A 106 5.35 3.95 8.82
CA PHE A 106 6.62 4.36 9.41
C PHE A 106 7.47 3.11 9.74
N PRO A 107 8.53 2.81 8.94
CA PRO A 107 9.22 1.52 8.98
C PRO A 107 10.17 1.34 10.17
N PHE A 108 10.41 2.39 10.96
CA PHE A 108 11.43 2.36 12.02
C PHE A 108 10.89 2.00 13.41
N ALA A 109 9.65 1.60 13.53
CA ALA A 109 9.06 1.16 14.80
C ALA A 109 9.28 -0.34 15.01
N LYS A 110 10.52 -0.80 15.04
CA LYS A 110 10.81 -2.18 15.42
C LYS A 110 10.88 -2.27 16.95
N TYR A 111 10.01 -3.08 17.54
CA TYR A 111 10.14 -3.52 18.91
C TYR A 111 10.82 -4.88 18.97
N ARG A 112 11.80 -5.02 19.85
CA ARG A 112 12.12 -6.30 20.45
C ARG A 112 11.33 -6.42 21.74
N ASN A 113 10.46 -7.39 21.85
CA ASN A 113 9.90 -7.76 23.14
C ASN A 113 11.01 -8.32 24.02
N ALA A 114 10.99 -7.96 25.30
CA ALA A 114 11.89 -8.51 26.32
C ALA A 114 11.80 -10.05 26.43
N ASP A 115 10.76 -10.63 25.87
CA ASP A 115 10.48 -12.07 25.90
C ASP A 115 11.14 -12.86 24.76
N ASN A 116 11.92 -12.24 23.90
CA ASN A 116 12.69 -12.95 22.89
C ASN A 116 13.94 -13.57 23.57
N THR A 117 13.70 -14.67 24.26
CA THR A 117 14.70 -15.34 25.11
C THR A 117 15.75 -16.15 24.32
N ASP A 118 15.58 -16.33 23.02
CA ASP A 118 16.48 -17.16 22.21
C ASP A 118 17.49 -16.38 21.38
N GLY A 119 17.37 -15.08 21.27
CA GLY A 119 18.38 -14.21 20.63
C GLY A 119 18.69 -14.50 19.16
N THR A 120 18.04 -15.50 18.55
CA THR A 120 18.50 -16.13 17.32
C THR A 120 17.67 -15.85 16.09
N SER A 121 16.49 -15.24 16.20
CA SER A 121 15.73 -14.94 14.99
C SER A 121 14.75 -13.78 15.14
N ASP A 122 14.67 -12.95 14.10
CA ASP A 122 13.53 -12.06 13.83
C ASP A 122 12.24 -12.87 13.50
N ALA A 123 12.29 -14.19 13.55
CA ALA A 123 11.23 -15.11 13.25
C ALA A 123 10.22 -15.14 14.40
N GLY A 124 9.15 -14.38 14.27
CA GLY A 124 8.00 -14.46 15.16
C GLY A 124 7.46 -13.14 15.68
N ILE A 125 8.18 -12.05 15.61
CA ILE A 125 7.62 -10.73 15.94
C ILE A 125 6.99 -10.15 14.67
N ARG A 126 5.70 -10.37 14.49
CA ARG A 126 4.89 -9.55 13.58
C ARG A 126 4.72 -8.19 14.24
N VAL A 127 5.66 -7.31 14.01
CA VAL A 127 5.48 -5.90 14.32
C VAL A 127 4.63 -5.33 13.19
N GLU A 128 3.38 -5.07 13.46
CA GLU A 128 2.61 -4.19 12.59
C GLU A 128 3.32 -2.83 12.61
N LEU A 129 3.85 -2.43 11.47
CA LEU A 129 4.45 -1.11 11.36
C LEU A 129 3.34 -0.08 11.57
N PRO A 130 3.55 0.90 12.46
CA PRO A 130 2.56 1.95 12.66
C PRO A 130 2.32 2.68 11.35
N TYR A 131 1.06 2.94 11.07
CA TYR A 131 0.62 3.55 9.83
C TYR A 131 -0.50 4.57 10.07
N ALA A 132 -0.69 5.44 9.10
CA ALA A 132 -1.88 6.25 8.94
C ALA A 132 -2.51 5.96 7.58
N GLU A 133 -3.81 6.15 7.46
CA GLU A 133 -4.53 6.01 6.19
C GLU A 133 -4.87 7.38 5.61
N ILE A 134 -4.79 7.49 4.29
CA ILE A 134 -5.29 8.61 3.50
C ILE A 134 -6.48 8.10 2.71
N GLU A 135 -7.58 8.85 2.68
CA GLU A 135 -8.69 8.57 1.78
C GLU A 135 -8.33 9.07 0.38
N LEU A 136 -8.53 8.20 -0.61
CA LEU A 136 -8.32 8.51 -2.01
C LEU A 136 -9.64 8.38 -2.77
N THR A 137 -9.79 9.19 -3.79
CA THR A 137 -10.86 9.04 -4.79
C THR A 137 -10.27 8.41 -6.03
N ILE A 138 -10.64 7.18 -6.33
CA ILE A 138 -10.18 6.49 -7.53
C ILE A 138 -11.32 6.50 -8.55
N SER A 139 -11.07 7.10 -9.71
CA SER A 139 -11.99 7.15 -10.83
C SER A 139 -11.48 6.31 -12.00
N GLY A 140 -12.40 5.82 -12.83
CA GLY A 140 -12.07 5.05 -14.02
C GLY A 140 -11.92 3.55 -13.75
N GLN A 141 -11.68 2.82 -14.83
CA GLN A 141 -11.61 1.37 -14.82
C GLN A 141 -10.15 0.91 -14.67
N ALA A 142 -9.91 -0.02 -13.75
CA ALA A 142 -8.60 -0.67 -13.55
C ALA A 142 -8.24 -1.64 -14.69
N TYR A 143 -9.10 -1.79 -15.66
CA TYR A 143 -8.99 -2.78 -16.73
C TYR A 143 -9.17 -2.14 -18.10
N LYS A 144 -8.60 -2.77 -19.11
CA LYS A 144 -8.77 -2.40 -20.51
C LYS A 144 -10.17 -2.79 -20.96
N LEU A 145 -10.98 -1.78 -21.28
CA LEU A 145 -12.34 -2.00 -21.76
C LEU A 145 -12.31 -2.77 -23.07
N GLY A 146 -13.12 -3.81 -23.18
CA GLY A 146 -13.14 -4.71 -24.34
C GLY A 146 -12.22 -5.93 -24.23
N ASP A 147 -11.30 -5.98 -23.25
CA ASP A 147 -10.44 -7.13 -22.95
C ASP A 147 -11.15 -8.05 -21.94
N VAL A 148 -12.07 -8.84 -22.42
CA VAL A 148 -13.00 -9.63 -21.59
C VAL A 148 -12.31 -10.79 -20.88
N ASP A 149 -11.33 -11.43 -21.53
CA ASP A 149 -10.60 -12.54 -20.92
C ASP A 149 -9.42 -12.09 -20.05
N GLY A 150 -8.98 -10.84 -20.17
CA GLY A 150 -7.94 -10.23 -19.33
C GLY A 150 -6.53 -10.60 -19.74
N ASP A 151 -6.32 -10.98 -21.01
CA ASP A 151 -5.00 -11.33 -21.53
C ASP A 151 -4.15 -10.10 -21.93
N GLY A 152 -4.74 -8.90 -21.90
CA GLY A 152 -4.12 -7.61 -22.24
C GLY A 152 -4.37 -7.17 -23.67
N ASP A 153 -4.93 -8.01 -24.53
CA ASP A 153 -5.22 -7.73 -25.92
C ASP A 153 -6.73 -7.73 -26.18
N ILE A 154 -7.24 -6.76 -26.96
CA ILE A 154 -8.63 -6.78 -27.42
C ILE A 154 -8.63 -7.47 -28.78
N ASN A 155 -9.24 -8.63 -28.84
CA ASN A 155 -9.24 -9.48 -30.02
C ASN A 155 -10.62 -10.15 -30.28
N THR A 156 -10.70 -11.02 -31.27
CA THR A 156 -11.96 -11.68 -31.63
C THR A 156 -12.46 -12.66 -30.58
N LEU A 157 -11.62 -13.14 -29.67
CA LEU A 157 -12.00 -14.02 -28.58
C LEU A 157 -12.88 -13.30 -27.57
N ASP A 158 -12.57 -12.03 -27.26
CA ASP A 158 -13.36 -11.20 -26.36
C ASP A 158 -14.79 -11.02 -26.87
N ALA A 159 -14.92 -10.66 -28.15
CA ALA A 159 -16.21 -10.58 -28.79
C ALA A 159 -16.99 -11.91 -28.76
N ALA A 160 -16.27 -13.03 -28.98
CA ALA A 160 -16.87 -14.36 -28.95
C ALA A 160 -17.33 -14.77 -27.55
N LEU A 161 -16.55 -14.41 -26.50
CA LEU A 161 -16.94 -14.64 -25.10
C LEU A 161 -18.24 -13.91 -24.75
N LEU A 162 -18.35 -12.63 -25.07
CA LEU A 162 -19.57 -11.88 -24.84
C LEU A 162 -20.76 -12.46 -25.62
N TYR A 163 -20.54 -12.81 -26.88
CA TYR A 163 -21.59 -13.42 -27.68
C TYR A 163 -22.04 -14.77 -27.11
N ALA A 164 -21.12 -15.58 -26.61
CA ALA A 164 -21.45 -16.86 -25.95
C ALA A 164 -22.21 -16.64 -24.63
N TYR A 165 -21.84 -15.61 -23.86
CA TYR A 165 -22.52 -15.21 -22.62
C TYR A 165 -23.97 -14.76 -22.90
N VAL A 166 -24.16 -13.83 -23.84
CA VAL A 166 -25.51 -13.33 -24.21
C VAL A 166 -26.42 -14.45 -24.68
N ASN A 167 -25.87 -15.48 -25.33
CA ASN A 167 -26.64 -16.67 -25.78
C ASN A 167 -26.77 -17.76 -24.68
N GLY A 168 -26.35 -17.47 -23.44
CA GLY A 168 -26.51 -18.38 -22.31
C GLY A 168 -25.63 -19.63 -22.39
N ARG A 169 -24.55 -19.63 -23.20
CA ARG A 169 -23.66 -20.77 -23.40
C ARG A 169 -22.54 -20.85 -22.35
N ILE A 170 -22.14 -19.71 -21.78
CA ILE A 170 -21.13 -19.59 -20.73
C ILE A 170 -21.59 -18.61 -19.65
N THR A 171 -20.93 -18.64 -18.52
CA THR A 171 -21.05 -17.62 -17.46
C THR A 171 -19.76 -16.82 -17.42
N LEU A 172 -19.86 -15.51 -17.20
CA LEU A 172 -18.74 -14.61 -16.97
C LEU A 172 -18.78 -14.14 -15.51
N ASN A 173 -17.62 -13.89 -14.93
CA ASN A 173 -17.52 -13.28 -13.60
C ASN A 173 -17.76 -11.76 -13.66
N ALA A 174 -17.88 -11.10 -12.50
CA ALA A 174 -18.17 -9.67 -12.41
C ALA A 174 -17.14 -8.79 -13.12
N GLU A 175 -15.85 -9.17 -13.06
CA GLU A 175 -14.77 -8.43 -13.70
C GLU A 175 -14.83 -8.55 -15.23
N GLN A 176 -15.08 -9.75 -15.75
CA GLN A 176 -15.27 -10.00 -17.18
C GLN A 176 -16.47 -9.26 -17.75
N LEU A 177 -17.58 -9.21 -16.98
CA LEU A 177 -18.76 -8.44 -17.35
C LEU A 177 -18.45 -6.94 -17.39
N ALA A 178 -17.73 -6.43 -16.39
CA ALA A 178 -17.35 -5.03 -16.35
C ALA A 178 -16.40 -4.64 -17.50
N ARG A 179 -15.47 -5.51 -17.90
CA ARG A 179 -14.61 -5.33 -19.09
C ARG A 179 -15.40 -5.36 -20.40
N GLY A 180 -16.47 -6.15 -20.41
CA GLY A 180 -17.31 -6.36 -21.58
C GLY A 180 -18.32 -5.26 -21.84
N ASP A 181 -18.72 -4.47 -20.85
CA ASP A 181 -19.70 -3.37 -21.00
C ASP A 181 -19.04 -2.16 -21.69
N VAL A 182 -18.82 -2.30 -22.98
CA VAL A 182 -18.19 -1.26 -23.80
C VAL A 182 -19.14 -0.13 -24.20
N THR A 183 -20.44 -0.31 -23.96
CA THR A 183 -21.46 0.74 -24.11
C THR A 183 -21.58 1.61 -22.85
N GLY A 184 -21.25 1.07 -21.66
CA GLY A 184 -21.37 1.75 -20.36
C GLY A 184 -22.80 1.84 -19.85
N GLU A 185 -23.73 1.00 -20.36
CA GLU A 185 -25.14 1.00 -19.96
C GLU A 185 -25.44 0.08 -18.76
N GLY A 186 -24.44 -0.68 -18.28
CA GLY A 186 -24.53 -1.56 -17.12
C GLY A 186 -25.10 -2.95 -17.41
N GLU A 187 -25.41 -3.26 -18.67
CA GLU A 187 -25.92 -4.56 -19.10
C GLU A 187 -25.13 -5.08 -20.31
N ILE A 188 -24.76 -6.38 -20.28
CA ILE A 188 -24.10 -7.01 -21.41
C ILE A 188 -25.13 -7.54 -22.41
N ASN A 189 -25.00 -7.07 -23.61
CA ASN A 189 -25.89 -7.48 -24.73
C ASN A 189 -25.11 -7.69 -26.03
N THR A 190 -25.82 -7.95 -27.13
CA THR A 190 -25.20 -8.20 -28.43
C THR A 190 -24.51 -6.97 -29.02
N LEU A 191 -24.84 -5.77 -28.56
CA LEU A 191 -24.21 -4.52 -29.04
C LEU A 191 -22.78 -4.43 -28.54
N ASP A 192 -22.50 -4.81 -27.27
CA ASP A 192 -21.16 -4.84 -26.74
C ASP A 192 -20.25 -5.78 -27.54
N ALA A 193 -20.71 -7.00 -27.78
CA ALA A 193 -19.98 -7.96 -28.60
C ALA A 193 -19.72 -7.43 -30.02
N ALA A 194 -20.70 -6.76 -30.62
CA ALA A 194 -20.58 -6.18 -31.96
C ALA A 194 -19.58 -4.99 -31.98
N LEU A 195 -19.55 -4.18 -30.92
CA LEU A 195 -18.62 -3.05 -30.81
C LEU A 195 -17.18 -3.55 -30.61
N ILE A 196 -16.96 -4.56 -29.78
CA ILE A 196 -15.63 -5.18 -29.66
C ILE A 196 -15.17 -5.73 -31.01
N TYR A 197 -16.04 -6.45 -31.70
CA TYR A 197 -15.73 -6.96 -33.06
C TYR A 197 -15.43 -5.83 -34.06
N ALA A 198 -16.17 -4.72 -33.99
CA ALA A 198 -15.93 -3.55 -34.84
C ALA A 198 -14.59 -2.89 -34.52
N PHE A 199 -14.21 -2.80 -33.24
CA PHE A 199 -12.92 -2.28 -32.78
C PHE A 199 -11.76 -3.15 -33.32
N VAL A 200 -11.84 -4.46 -33.14
CA VAL A 200 -10.82 -5.41 -33.64
C VAL A 200 -10.61 -5.31 -35.13
N ASN A 201 -11.68 -5.04 -35.89
CA ASN A 201 -11.63 -4.87 -37.35
C ASN A 201 -11.30 -3.43 -37.81
N GLY A 202 -10.94 -2.54 -36.87
CA GLY A 202 -10.57 -1.16 -37.17
C GLY A 202 -11.71 -0.29 -37.70
N ARG A 203 -12.97 -0.69 -37.46
CA ARG A 203 -14.16 0.10 -37.87
C ARG A 203 -14.49 1.23 -36.91
N ILE A 204 -14.08 1.08 -35.65
CA ILE A 204 -14.11 2.11 -34.61
C ILE A 204 -12.74 2.16 -33.93
N SER A 205 -12.39 3.29 -33.34
CA SER A 205 -11.10 3.51 -32.67
C SER A 205 -11.21 3.66 -31.14
N SER A 206 -12.42 3.72 -30.61
CA SER A 206 -12.74 3.83 -29.18
C SER A 206 -14.13 3.29 -28.91
N PHE A 207 -14.39 2.93 -27.65
CA PHE A 207 -15.71 2.48 -27.22
C PHE A 207 -16.57 3.65 -26.70
N PRO A 208 -17.92 3.56 -26.76
CA PRO A 208 -18.78 4.60 -26.23
C PRO A 208 -18.55 4.92 -24.76
N ALA A 209 -18.27 3.92 -23.92
CA ALA A 209 -18.02 4.09 -22.49
C ALA A 209 -16.72 4.84 -22.17
N GLU A 210 -15.76 4.95 -23.09
CA GLU A 210 -14.51 5.69 -22.90
C GLU A 210 -14.67 7.21 -23.06
N GLY A 211 -15.79 7.67 -23.55
CA GLY A 211 -16.08 9.08 -23.86
C GLY A 211 -16.98 9.80 -22.86
N ASN A 212 -17.34 9.15 -21.73
CA ASN A 212 -18.21 9.72 -20.69
C ASN A 212 -17.42 10.18 -19.47
#